data_b23282b6ac3deeec3b28775ec46c97f3
#
_entry.id   b23282b6ac3deeec3b28775ec46c97f3
#
_cell.length_a   1.000
_cell.length_b   1.000
_cell.length_c   1.000
_cell.angle_alpha   90.00
_cell.angle_beta   90.00
_cell.angle_gamma   90.00
#
_symmetry.space_group_name_H-M   'P 1'
#
loop_
_entity.id
_entity.type
_entity.pdbx_description
1 polymer ?
#
loop_
_entity_poly.entity_id
_entity_poly.type
_entity_poly.pdbx_seq_one_letter_code
_entity_poly.pdbx_strand_id
1 'polypeptide(L)'
;MNTDAQALHNSKADIKLHLGKSTTNGLGAGADPSVGEAAANESRDDIKEALAGADMVFVTIGAGGGTGSGAGYVVAEIARELGILVVGVATKPFSFEGEKRRKNAEWAINKLGRAVDTLITIPNDRLLQTIDRRTPLLETFKIADDVLRQGVQGISELITEHGLINLDFADVKAIMSNAGSALMGIGRASGDNRAVQAAQQAIESPLIEVSIDGAKGVLFNVTGGYDMLWQEHIMRR
;
A
#
# COMPACT_ATOMS: atom_id res chain seq x y z
N MET A 1 2.67 1.39 13.99
CA MET A 1 1.57 1.17 14.93
C MET A 1 1.28 -0.31 15.06
N ASN A 2 1.04 -0.83 16.27
CA ASN A 2 0.67 -2.25 16.49
C ASN A 2 -0.02 -2.41 17.85
N THR A 3 -0.85 -3.45 18.00
CA THR A 3 -1.47 -3.89 19.26
C THR A 3 -0.61 -4.92 20.01
N ASP A 4 0.39 -5.49 19.34
CA ASP A 4 1.37 -6.42 19.89
C ASP A 4 2.64 -5.66 20.27
N ALA A 5 2.94 -5.61 21.59
CA ALA A 5 4.06 -4.87 22.12
C ALA A 5 5.42 -5.47 21.70
N GLN A 6 5.53 -6.79 21.58
CA GLN A 6 6.75 -7.47 21.16
C GLN A 6 7.06 -7.23 19.70
N ALA A 7 6.05 -7.35 18.83
CA ALA A 7 6.19 -7.04 17.41
C ALA A 7 6.58 -5.57 17.20
N LEU A 8 5.96 -4.66 17.97
CA LEU A 8 6.27 -3.24 17.92
C LEU A 8 7.71 -2.94 18.38
N HIS A 9 8.18 -3.61 19.42
CA HIS A 9 9.56 -3.47 19.91
C HIS A 9 10.57 -3.83 18.82
N ASN A 10 10.34 -4.90 18.10
CA ASN A 10 11.21 -5.40 17.03
C ASN A 10 11.11 -4.60 15.71
N SER A 11 10.14 -3.69 15.60
CA SER A 11 10.00 -2.84 14.42
C SER A 11 11.19 -1.90 14.27
N LYS A 12 11.56 -1.60 13.03
CA LYS A 12 12.60 -0.61 12.66
C LYS A 12 12.04 0.80 12.45
N ALA A 13 10.73 1.02 12.70
CA ALA A 13 10.11 2.32 12.53
C ALA A 13 10.65 3.33 13.55
N ASP A 14 10.83 4.59 13.13
CA ASP A 14 11.31 5.68 13.98
C ASP A 14 10.30 6.00 15.10
N ILE A 15 9.01 6.06 14.74
CA ILE A 15 7.92 6.27 15.69
C ILE A 15 7.15 4.97 15.86
N LYS A 16 7.06 4.51 17.13
CA LYS A 16 6.40 3.27 17.50
C LYS A 16 5.21 3.58 18.40
N LEU A 17 4.00 3.42 17.87
CA LEU A 17 2.76 3.67 18.59
C LEU A 17 2.10 2.35 18.98
N HIS A 18 1.94 2.13 20.28
CA HIS A 18 1.25 0.97 20.84
C HIS A 18 -0.25 1.28 20.93
N LEU A 19 -1.05 0.62 20.11
CA LEU A 19 -2.50 0.79 20.08
C LEU A 19 -3.19 -0.06 21.15
N GLY A 20 -4.15 0.55 21.86
CA GLY A 20 -5.06 -0.17 22.73
C GLY A 20 -4.36 -0.87 23.89
N LYS A 21 -3.55 -0.13 24.66
CA LYS A 21 -2.82 -0.67 25.82
C LYS A 21 -3.72 -1.40 26.81
N SER A 22 -4.91 -0.84 27.07
CA SER A 22 -5.90 -1.44 27.97
C SER A 22 -6.71 -2.54 27.28
N THR A 23 -7.04 -2.35 26.00
CA THR A 23 -7.86 -3.29 25.20
C THR A 23 -7.13 -4.62 24.99
N THR A 24 -5.82 -4.59 24.72
CA THR A 24 -5.05 -5.78 24.31
C THR A 24 -4.02 -6.25 25.31
N ASN A 25 -3.70 -5.43 26.31
CA ASN A 25 -2.60 -5.69 27.27
C ASN A 25 -1.25 -6.02 26.57
N GLY A 26 -1.06 -5.53 25.34
CA GLY A 26 0.13 -5.78 24.54
C GLY A 26 0.22 -7.17 23.88
N LEU A 27 -0.86 -7.97 23.93
CA LEU A 27 -0.89 -9.35 23.42
C LEU A 27 -1.39 -9.46 21.97
N GLY A 28 -1.66 -8.32 21.31
CA GLY A 28 -2.19 -8.30 19.94
C GLY A 28 -3.72 -8.44 19.90
N ALA A 29 -4.28 -8.46 18.70
CA ALA A 29 -5.72 -8.47 18.44
C ALA A 29 -6.31 -9.89 18.17
N GLY A 30 -5.53 -10.96 18.29
CA GLY A 30 -6.01 -12.35 18.18
C GLY A 30 -6.71 -12.71 16.85
N ALA A 31 -6.35 -12.06 15.75
CA ALA A 31 -7.01 -12.17 14.45
C ALA A 31 -8.51 -11.79 14.48
N ASP A 32 -8.88 -10.89 15.40
CA ASP A 32 -10.21 -10.30 15.51
C ASP A 32 -10.16 -8.81 15.15
N PRO A 33 -10.75 -8.39 14.03
CA PRO A 33 -10.76 -6.98 13.60
C PRO A 33 -11.48 -6.05 14.61
N SER A 34 -12.46 -6.53 15.37
CA SER A 34 -13.18 -5.73 16.35
C SER A 34 -12.26 -5.29 17.51
N VAL A 35 -11.33 -6.15 17.90
CA VAL A 35 -10.31 -5.82 18.90
C VAL A 35 -9.33 -4.79 18.34
N GLY A 36 -8.93 -4.93 17.08
CA GLY A 36 -8.07 -3.95 16.40
C GLY A 36 -8.73 -2.58 16.29
N GLU A 37 -10.01 -2.54 15.95
CA GLU A 37 -10.83 -1.32 15.90
C GLU A 37 -10.92 -0.64 17.29
N ALA A 38 -11.27 -1.40 18.31
CA ALA A 38 -11.35 -0.89 19.69
C ALA A 38 -9.99 -0.34 20.17
N ALA A 39 -8.90 -1.03 19.88
CA ALA A 39 -7.55 -0.60 20.23
C ALA A 39 -7.14 0.72 19.54
N ALA A 40 -7.49 0.89 18.27
CA ALA A 40 -7.24 2.14 17.56
C ALA A 40 -8.09 3.30 18.10
N ASN A 41 -9.35 3.04 18.42
CA ASN A 41 -10.23 4.03 19.02
C ASN A 41 -9.77 4.46 20.43
N GLU A 42 -9.26 3.53 21.25
CA GLU A 42 -8.62 3.86 22.54
C GLU A 42 -7.43 4.80 22.37
N SER A 43 -6.66 4.64 21.30
CA SER A 43 -5.42 5.39 21.04
C SER A 43 -5.62 6.58 20.07
N ARG A 44 -6.84 7.05 19.90
CA ARG A 44 -7.19 8.04 18.86
C ARG A 44 -6.39 9.35 18.98
N ASP A 45 -6.18 9.83 20.19
CA ASP A 45 -5.44 11.07 20.44
C ASP A 45 -3.94 10.90 20.13
N ASP A 46 -3.35 9.79 20.53
CA ASP A 46 -1.95 9.46 20.21
C ASP A 46 -1.75 9.34 18.67
N ILE A 47 -2.74 8.78 17.96
CA ILE A 47 -2.71 8.69 16.49
C ILE A 47 -2.78 10.09 15.87
N LYS A 48 -3.66 10.96 16.36
CA LYS A 48 -3.76 12.34 15.89
C LYS A 48 -2.46 13.12 16.08
N GLU A 49 -1.84 12.98 17.24
CA GLU A 49 -0.54 13.60 17.53
C GLU A 49 0.54 13.11 16.57
N ALA A 50 0.61 11.80 16.33
CA ALA A 50 1.60 11.21 15.43
C ALA A 50 1.41 11.61 13.97
N LEU A 51 0.20 11.98 13.55
CA LEU A 51 -0.12 12.38 12.18
C LEU A 51 -0.10 13.91 11.97
N ALA A 52 0.01 14.68 13.05
CA ALA A 52 -0.07 16.14 12.97
C ALA A 52 1.00 16.73 12.06
N GLY A 53 0.60 17.62 11.16
CA GLY A 53 1.50 18.32 10.23
C GLY A 53 1.90 17.52 8.98
N ALA A 54 1.36 16.33 8.78
CA ALA A 54 1.56 15.58 7.55
C ALA A 54 0.63 16.10 6.43
N ASP A 55 1.13 16.22 5.21
CA ASP A 55 0.34 16.55 4.02
C ASP A 55 -0.27 15.30 3.38
N MET A 56 0.41 14.16 3.51
CA MET A 56 0.02 12.86 2.96
C MET A 56 0.41 11.74 3.91
N VAL A 57 -0.38 10.68 3.94
CA VAL A 57 -0.10 9.46 4.71
C VAL A 57 -0.41 8.21 3.89
N PHE A 58 0.50 7.24 3.95
CA PHE A 58 0.24 5.89 3.49
C PHE A 58 -0.22 5.03 4.67
N VAL A 59 -1.43 4.50 4.58
CA VAL A 59 -1.96 3.53 5.53
C VAL A 59 -1.79 2.15 4.92
N THR A 60 -0.74 1.42 5.34
CA THR A 60 -0.43 0.10 4.82
C THR A 60 -0.90 -0.98 5.79
N ILE A 61 -1.67 -1.95 5.28
CA ILE A 61 -2.18 -3.06 6.08
C ILE A 61 -1.98 -4.41 5.38
N GLY A 62 -1.64 -5.44 6.16
CA GLY A 62 -1.90 -6.81 5.78
C GLY A 62 -3.33 -7.15 6.16
N ALA A 63 -4.23 -7.21 5.19
CA ALA A 63 -5.62 -7.51 5.43
C ALA A 63 -5.81 -8.99 5.82
N GLY A 64 -6.75 -9.26 6.73
CA GLY A 64 -7.06 -10.63 7.19
C GLY A 64 -6.67 -10.91 8.63
N GLY A 65 -5.74 -10.13 9.22
CA GLY A 65 -5.43 -10.16 10.65
C GLY A 65 -6.40 -9.32 11.49
N GLY A 66 -6.15 -9.21 12.78
CA GLY A 66 -6.94 -8.38 13.69
C GLY A 66 -6.53 -6.91 13.65
N THR A 67 -5.24 -6.62 13.92
CA THR A 67 -4.73 -5.25 14.03
C THR A 67 -4.87 -4.47 12.72
N GLY A 68 -4.26 -4.94 11.62
CA GLY A 68 -4.31 -4.24 10.34
C GLY A 68 -5.74 -4.07 9.82
N SER A 69 -6.56 -5.13 9.92
CA SER A 69 -7.94 -5.11 9.46
C SER A 69 -8.83 -4.16 10.27
N GLY A 70 -8.67 -4.14 11.60
CA GLY A 70 -9.52 -3.34 12.49
C GLY A 70 -9.02 -1.90 12.68
N ALA A 71 -7.72 -1.69 12.84
CA ALA A 71 -7.16 -0.38 13.13
C ALA A 71 -6.94 0.46 11.85
N GLY A 72 -6.64 -0.17 10.71
CA GLY A 72 -6.22 0.54 9.51
C GLY A 72 -7.18 1.62 9.05
N TYR A 73 -8.46 1.30 8.95
CA TYR A 73 -9.46 2.28 8.53
C TYR A 73 -9.70 3.39 9.57
N VAL A 74 -9.59 3.08 10.88
CA VAL A 74 -9.71 4.09 11.94
C VAL A 74 -8.56 5.12 11.84
N VAL A 75 -7.33 4.66 11.59
CA VAL A 75 -6.18 5.54 11.33
C VAL A 75 -6.43 6.40 10.10
N ALA A 76 -6.98 5.82 9.04
CA ALA A 76 -7.31 6.54 7.81
C ALA A 76 -8.39 7.61 8.04
N GLU A 77 -9.44 7.31 8.80
CA GLU A 77 -10.48 8.28 9.18
C GLU A 77 -9.89 9.46 9.96
N ILE A 78 -9.02 9.18 10.95
CA ILE A 78 -8.34 10.21 11.72
C ILE A 78 -7.49 11.11 10.82
N ALA A 79 -6.74 10.53 9.89
CA ALA A 79 -5.92 11.29 8.94
C ALA A 79 -6.79 12.19 8.06
N ARG A 80 -7.92 11.70 7.54
CA ARG A 80 -8.87 12.51 6.76
C ARG A 80 -9.52 13.62 7.57
N GLU A 81 -9.85 13.39 8.84
CA GLU A 81 -10.34 14.44 9.74
C GLU A 81 -9.34 15.59 9.90
N LEU A 82 -8.04 15.30 9.81
CA LEU A 82 -6.97 16.28 9.84
C LEU A 82 -6.73 16.98 8.48
N GLY A 83 -7.47 16.61 7.43
CA GLY A 83 -7.30 17.16 6.07
C GLY A 83 -6.12 16.60 5.30
N ILE A 84 -5.54 15.50 5.76
CA ILE A 84 -4.38 14.82 5.15
C ILE A 84 -4.85 13.99 3.95
N LEU A 85 -4.08 13.98 2.87
CA LEU A 85 -4.31 13.04 1.76
C LEU A 85 -3.97 11.62 2.21
N VAL A 86 -4.93 10.70 2.11
CA VAL A 86 -4.78 9.33 2.60
C VAL A 86 -4.76 8.33 1.46
N VAL A 87 -3.65 7.63 1.32
CA VAL A 87 -3.48 6.51 0.37
C VAL A 87 -3.45 5.21 1.16
N GLY A 88 -4.47 4.38 0.99
CA GLY A 88 -4.52 3.05 1.56
C GLY A 88 -3.80 2.04 0.66
N VAL A 89 -2.98 1.17 1.24
CA VAL A 89 -2.39 0.03 0.54
C VAL A 89 -2.67 -1.23 1.35
N ALA A 90 -3.41 -2.16 0.77
CA ALA A 90 -3.83 -3.38 1.45
C ALA A 90 -3.38 -4.62 0.69
N THR A 91 -2.63 -5.51 1.33
CA THR A 91 -2.36 -6.84 0.77
C THR A 91 -3.48 -7.80 1.12
N LYS A 92 -4.00 -8.53 0.13
CA LYS A 92 -4.95 -9.63 0.35
C LYS A 92 -4.16 -10.88 0.75
N PRO A 93 -4.64 -11.67 1.72
CA PRO A 93 -3.96 -12.89 2.14
C PRO A 93 -3.86 -13.91 1.00
N PHE A 94 -2.88 -14.78 1.07
CA PHE A 94 -2.83 -15.94 0.22
C PHE A 94 -3.99 -16.89 0.50
N SER A 95 -4.46 -17.61 -0.50
CA SER A 95 -5.58 -18.56 -0.37
C SER A 95 -5.32 -19.66 0.66
N PHE A 96 -4.05 -20.09 0.81
CA PHE A 96 -3.66 -21.09 1.81
C PHE A 96 -3.70 -20.59 3.26
N GLU A 97 -3.84 -19.28 3.49
CA GLU A 97 -3.96 -18.71 4.86
C GLU A 97 -5.35 -18.94 5.48
N GLY A 98 -6.31 -19.37 4.68
CA GLY A 98 -7.62 -19.86 5.11
C GLY A 98 -8.76 -18.85 5.02
N GLU A 99 -9.97 -19.40 5.08
CA GLU A 99 -11.23 -18.69 4.83
C GLU A 99 -11.51 -17.55 5.83
N LYS A 100 -11.12 -17.72 7.11
CA LYS A 100 -11.29 -16.68 8.13
C LYS A 100 -10.52 -15.43 7.77
N ARG A 101 -9.25 -15.59 7.34
CA ARG A 101 -8.42 -14.46 6.92
C ARG A 101 -8.97 -13.77 5.67
N ARG A 102 -9.48 -14.56 4.72
CA ARG A 102 -10.11 -14.02 3.51
C ARG A 102 -11.32 -13.14 3.85
N LYS A 103 -12.24 -13.61 4.70
CA LYS A 103 -13.41 -12.83 5.13
C LYS A 103 -13.04 -11.55 5.87
N ASN A 104 -12.07 -11.63 6.79
CA ASN A 104 -11.57 -10.48 7.49
C ASN A 104 -10.94 -9.46 6.52
N ALA A 105 -10.23 -9.94 5.49
CA ALA A 105 -9.60 -9.09 4.48
C ALA A 105 -10.64 -8.37 3.62
N GLU A 106 -11.67 -9.06 3.16
CA GLU A 106 -12.78 -8.46 2.40
C GLU A 106 -13.48 -7.36 3.21
N TRP A 107 -13.76 -7.64 4.47
CA TRP A 107 -14.34 -6.66 5.39
C TRP A 107 -13.42 -5.44 5.57
N ALA A 108 -12.12 -5.68 5.84
CA ALA A 108 -11.15 -4.61 6.08
C ALA A 108 -10.94 -3.72 4.85
N ILE A 109 -10.84 -4.31 3.66
CA ILE A 109 -10.68 -3.59 2.39
C ILE A 109 -11.91 -2.72 2.11
N ASN A 110 -13.12 -3.23 2.36
CA ASN A 110 -14.35 -2.44 2.22
C ASN A 110 -14.40 -1.25 3.19
N LYS A 111 -13.97 -1.44 4.44
CA LYS A 111 -13.91 -0.37 5.43
C LYS A 111 -12.83 0.67 5.07
N LEU A 112 -11.63 0.20 4.75
CA LEU A 112 -10.51 1.07 4.39
C LEU A 112 -10.82 1.89 3.13
N GLY A 113 -11.44 1.28 2.11
CA GLY A 113 -11.79 1.95 0.85
C GLY A 113 -12.75 3.13 1.01
N ARG A 114 -13.56 3.13 2.08
CA ARG A 114 -14.43 4.26 2.42
C ARG A 114 -13.72 5.35 3.23
N ALA A 115 -12.64 4.97 3.89
CA ALA A 115 -11.88 5.83 4.80
C ALA A 115 -10.69 6.54 4.12
N VAL A 116 -10.25 6.11 2.95
CA VAL A 116 -9.10 6.66 2.22
C VAL A 116 -9.54 7.46 0.98
N ASP A 117 -8.64 8.27 0.44
CA ASP A 117 -8.83 8.95 -0.84
C ASP A 117 -8.58 8.01 -2.02
N THR A 118 -7.52 7.22 -1.91
CA THR A 118 -7.14 6.22 -2.90
C THR A 118 -6.83 4.91 -2.21
N LEU A 119 -7.37 3.80 -2.70
CA LEU A 119 -7.08 2.45 -2.21
C LEU A 119 -6.39 1.63 -3.28
N ILE A 120 -5.20 1.14 -2.96
CA ILE A 120 -4.45 0.17 -3.76
C ILE A 120 -4.57 -1.19 -3.08
N THR A 121 -5.04 -2.20 -3.80
CA THR A 121 -5.08 -3.58 -3.31
C THR A 121 -4.05 -4.43 -4.02
N ILE A 122 -3.30 -5.23 -3.26
CA ILE A 122 -2.27 -6.14 -3.77
C ILE A 122 -2.75 -7.58 -3.52
N PRO A 123 -3.15 -8.31 -4.57
CA PRO A 123 -3.61 -9.69 -4.43
C PRO A 123 -2.41 -10.64 -4.35
N ASN A 124 -2.06 -11.12 -3.14
CA ASN A 124 -0.89 -11.99 -2.94
C ASN A 124 -0.96 -13.26 -3.80
N ASP A 125 -2.14 -13.84 -4.03
CA ASP A 125 -2.29 -15.01 -4.89
C ASP A 125 -1.83 -14.77 -6.34
N ARG A 126 -1.91 -13.53 -6.84
CA ARG A 126 -1.42 -13.19 -8.18
C ARG A 126 0.10 -13.21 -8.25
N LEU A 127 0.78 -12.94 -7.16
CA LEU A 127 2.24 -13.03 -7.09
C LEU A 127 2.72 -14.48 -7.26
N LEU A 128 1.92 -15.47 -6.86
CA LEU A 128 2.24 -16.89 -7.07
C LEU A 128 2.33 -17.27 -8.55
N GLN A 129 1.75 -16.46 -9.44
CA GLN A 129 1.82 -16.71 -10.89
C GLN A 129 3.17 -16.29 -11.50
N THR A 130 3.93 -15.44 -10.80
CA THR A 130 5.20 -14.88 -11.26
C THR A 130 6.41 -15.57 -10.67
N ILE A 131 6.22 -16.45 -9.69
CA ILE A 131 7.31 -17.13 -8.97
C ILE A 131 7.34 -18.63 -9.27
N ASP A 132 8.55 -19.22 -9.18
CA ASP A 132 8.72 -20.67 -9.33
C ASP A 132 7.98 -21.42 -8.20
N ARG A 133 7.30 -22.51 -8.55
CA ARG A 133 6.60 -23.37 -7.58
C ARG A 133 7.50 -23.97 -6.50
N ARG A 134 8.82 -23.94 -6.70
CA ARG A 134 9.83 -24.40 -5.74
C ARG A 134 10.31 -23.31 -4.82
N THR A 135 9.80 -22.07 -4.95
CA THR A 135 10.17 -20.96 -4.09
C THR A 135 9.76 -21.24 -2.65
N PRO A 136 10.67 -21.13 -1.66
CA PRO A 136 10.34 -21.30 -0.26
C PRO A 136 9.26 -20.32 0.20
N LEU A 137 8.40 -20.77 1.13
CA LEU A 137 7.29 -19.95 1.65
C LEU A 137 7.76 -18.60 2.21
N LEU A 138 8.87 -18.58 2.94
CA LEU A 138 9.44 -17.34 3.48
C LEU A 138 9.81 -16.35 2.38
N GLU A 139 10.32 -16.83 1.26
CA GLU A 139 10.70 -16.00 0.11
C GLU A 139 9.46 -15.47 -0.61
N THR A 140 8.41 -16.26 -0.69
CA THR A 140 7.09 -15.82 -1.21
C THR A 140 6.54 -14.61 -0.44
N PHE A 141 6.60 -14.62 0.88
CA PHE A 141 6.20 -13.48 1.70
C PHE A 141 7.12 -12.26 1.48
N LYS A 142 8.43 -12.46 1.33
CA LYS A 142 9.35 -11.35 1.02
C LYS A 142 9.06 -10.70 -0.32
N ILE A 143 8.64 -11.48 -1.32
CA ILE A 143 8.22 -10.93 -2.62
C ILE A 143 6.98 -10.06 -2.47
N ALA A 144 5.99 -10.50 -1.67
CA ALA A 144 4.81 -9.69 -1.38
C ALA A 144 5.16 -8.38 -0.65
N ASP A 145 6.06 -8.44 0.33
CA ASP A 145 6.57 -7.26 1.04
C ASP A 145 7.32 -6.31 0.10
N ASP A 146 8.12 -6.85 -0.84
CA ASP A 146 8.86 -6.03 -1.81
C ASP A 146 7.93 -5.32 -2.81
N VAL A 147 6.86 -5.98 -3.24
CA VAL A 147 5.83 -5.35 -4.09
C VAL A 147 5.14 -4.20 -3.36
N LEU A 148 4.77 -4.41 -2.09
CA LEU A 148 4.20 -3.35 -1.24
C LEU A 148 5.17 -2.17 -1.11
N ARG A 149 6.44 -2.47 -0.81
CA ARG A 149 7.50 -1.46 -0.70
C ARG A 149 7.66 -0.68 -2.00
N GLN A 150 7.72 -1.35 -3.16
CA GLN A 150 7.82 -0.69 -4.47
C GLN A 150 6.61 0.20 -4.77
N GLY A 151 5.41 -0.22 -4.39
CA GLY A 151 4.20 0.57 -4.56
C GLY A 151 4.23 1.87 -3.78
N VAL A 152 4.57 1.80 -2.50
CA VAL A 152 4.69 2.98 -1.64
C VAL A 152 5.85 3.87 -2.10
N GLN A 153 7.01 3.29 -2.39
CA GLN A 153 8.20 4.00 -2.85
C GLN A 153 7.94 4.73 -4.17
N GLY A 154 7.35 4.06 -5.16
CA GLY A 154 7.09 4.66 -6.47
C GLY A 154 6.20 5.90 -6.40
N ILE A 155 5.21 5.92 -5.52
CA ILE A 155 4.37 7.10 -5.32
C ILE A 155 5.13 8.18 -4.51
N SER A 156 5.90 7.78 -3.49
CA SER A 156 6.67 8.70 -2.67
C SER A 156 7.76 9.40 -3.50
N GLU A 157 8.49 8.66 -4.34
CA GLU A 157 9.56 9.19 -5.19
C GLU A 157 9.05 10.25 -6.18
N LEU A 158 7.81 10.15 -6.66
CA LEU A 158 7.21 11.19 -7.51
C LEU A 158 7.19 12.58 -6.84
N ILE A 159 7.15 12.60 -5.51
CA ILE A 159 7.05 13.83 -4.72
C ILE A 159 8.41 14.24 -4.16
N THR A 160 9.24 13.27 -3.75
CA THR A 160 10.47 13.52 -3.00
C THR A 160 11.71 13.58 -3.87
N GLU A 161 11.72 12.92 -5.04
CA GLU A 161 12.88 12.85 -5.91
C GLU A 161 12.78 13.85 -7.07
N HIS A 162 13.86 14.59 -7.30
CA HIS A 162 13.95 15.49 -8.44
C HIS A 162 14.44 14.73 -9.68
N GLY A 163 13.54 14.60 -10.64
CA GLY A 163 13.82 14.01 -11.95
C GLY A 163 13.96 15.06 -13.06
N LEU A 164 14.06 14.62 -14.31
CA LEU A 164 14.06 15.49 -15.50
C LEU A 164 12.69 16.15 -15.71
N ILE A 165 11.62 15.47 -15.35
CA ILE A 165 10.24 15.97 -15.33
C ILE A 165 9.70 15.72 -13.94
N ASN A 166 9.32 16.80 -13.28
CA ASN A 166 8.84 16.76 -11.90
C ASN A 166 7.33 16.96 -11.86
N LEU A 167 6.68 16.20 -10.97
CA LEU A 167 5.33 16.47 -10.50
C LEU A 167 5.43 17.12 -9.13
N ASP A 168 4.65 18.14 -8.89
CA ASP A 168 4.54 18.69 -7.54
C ASP A 168 3.49 17.92 -6.73
N PHE A 169 3.48 18.15 -5.41
CA PHE A 169 2.51 17.50 -4.52
C PHE A 169 1.06 17.85 -4.89
N ALA A 170 0.81 19.05 -5.43
CA ALA A 170 -0.53 19.46 -5.81
C ALA A 170 -1.06 18.64 -6.99
N ASP A 171 -0.21 18.28 -7.97
CA ASP A 171 -0.57 17.41 -9.09
C ASP A 171 -0.92 16.01 -8.61
N VAL A 172 -0.09 15.43 -7.73
CA VAL A 172 -0.35 14.10 -7.14
C VAL A 172 -1.65 14.14 -6.33
N LYS A 173 -1.84 15.17 -5.51
CA LYS A 173 -3.07 15.35 -4.72
C LYS A 173 -4.31 15.47 -5.60
N ALA A 174 -4.23 16.20 -6.71
CA ALA A 174 -5.36 16.37 -7.64
C ALA A 174 -5.80 15.03 -8.26
N ILE A 175 -4.85 14.14 -8.57
CA ILE A 175 -5.15 12.82 -9.16
C ILE A 175 -5.63 11.84 -8.09
N MET A 176 -5.07 11.85 -6.90
CA MET A 176 -5.31 10.85 -5.87
C MET A 176 -6.45 11.19 -4.90
N SER A 177 -6.87 12.45 -4.79
CA SER A 177 -7.98 12.84 -3.91
C SER A 177 -9.29 12.25 -4.40
N ASN A 178 -9.97 11.51 -3.52
CA ASN A 178 -11.24 10.83 -3.80
C ASN A 178 -11.24 9.98 -5.09
N ALA A 179 -10.08 9.41 -5.44
CA ALA A 179 -9.93 8.61 -6.64
C ALA A 179 -10.57 7.20 -6.50
N GLY A 180 -10.78 6.74 -5.26
CA GLY A 180 -11.36 5.43 -4.99
C GLY A 180 -10.34 4.31 -5.19
N SER A 181 -10.68 3.28 -5.95
CA SER A 181 -9.76 2.17 -6.21
C SER A 181 -8.71 2.53 -7.24
N ALA A 182 -7.46 2.22 -6.97
CA ALA A 182 -6.34 2.36 -7.88
C ALA A 182 -5.67 1.00 -8.14
N LEU A 183 -5.11 0.87 -9.33
CA LEU A 183 -4.36 -0.29 -9.77
C LEU A 183 -2.89 0.11 -9.92
N MET A 184 -2.01 -0.85 -9.66
CA MET A 184 -0.59 -0.65 -9.77
C MET A 184 0.03 -1.73 -10.65
N GLY A 185 0.86 -1.32 -11.61
CA GLY A 185 1.68 -2.22 -12.39
C GLY A 185 3.15 -1.80 -12.33
N ILE A 186 4.04 -2.77 -12.34
CA ILE A 186 5.48 -2.55 -12.30
C ILE A 186 6.10 -3.31 -13.45
N GLY A 187 6.92 -2.64 -14.24
CA GLY A 187 7.70 -3.26 -15.31
C GLY A 187 9.17 -2.87 -15.23
N ARG A 188 10.04 -3.82 -15.53
CA ARG A 188 11.49 -3.62 -15.57
C ARG A 188 12.06 -4.29 -16.81
N ALA A 189 12.87 -3.57 -17.55
CA ALA A 189 13.57 -4.13 -18.71
C ALA A 189 14.94 -3.52 -18.87
N SER A 190 15.81 -4.20 -19.62
CA SER A 190 17.15 -3.76 -19.97
C SER A 190 17.45 -4.12 -21.42
N GLY A 191 18.43 -3.48 -22.03
CA GLY A 191 18.80 -3.72 -23.43
C GLY A 191 17.93 -2.96 -24.43
N ASP A 192 17.85 -3.48 -25.66
CA ASP A 192 17.10 -2.84 -26.75
C ASP A 192 15.58 -2.84 -26.48
N ASN A 193 14.92 -1.74 -26.81
CA ASN A 193 13.47 -1.54 -26.59
C ASN A 193 13.03 -1.66 -25.12
N ARG A 194 13.94 -1.46 -24.16
CA ARG A 194 13.67 -1.61 -22.72
C ARG A 194 12.46 -0.78 -22.23
N ALA A 195 12.26 0.43 -22.75
CA ALA A 195 11.14 1.26 -22.34
C ALA A 195 9.78 0.66 -22.73
N VAL A 196 9.67 0.14 -23.98
CA VAL A 196 8.45 -0.54 -24.44
C VAL A 196 8.20 -1.81 -23.64
N GLN A 197 9.24 -2.61 -23.45
CA GLN A 197 9.13 -3.87 -22.71
C GLN A 197 8.73 -3.61 -21.25
N ALA A 198 9.33 -2.62 -20.58
CA ALA A 198 8.96 -2.26 -19.22
C ALA A 198 7.52 -1.74 -19.12
N ALA A 199 7.10 -0.87 -20.05
CA ALA A 199 5.73 -0.37 -20.10
C ALA A 199 4.72 -1.50 -20.32
N GLN A 200 5.00 -2.42 -21.25
CA GLN A 200 4.16 -3.58 -21.50
C GLN A 200 4.05 -4.49 -20.28
N GLN A 201 5.17 -4.78 -19.61
CA GLN A 201 5.17 -5.56 -18.37
C GLN A 201 4.37 -4.88 -17.25
N ALA A 202 4.43 -3.54 -17.16
CA ALA A 202 3.64 -2.81 -16.18
C ALA A 202 2.14 -2.92 -16.45
N ILE A 203 1.71 -2.80 -17.69
CA ILE A 203 0.30 -2.89 -18.09
C ILE A 203 -0.23 -4.32 -17.96
N GLU A 204 0.59 -5.31 -18.33
CA GLU A 204 0.26 -6.73 -18.25
C GLU A 204 0.56 -7.34 -16.85
N SER A 205 0.89 -6.49 -15.87
CA SER A 205 1.22 -6.95 -14.52
C SER A 205 0.09 -7.78 -13.92
N PRO A 206 0.38 -8.96 -13.36
CA PRO A 206 -0.62 -9.78 -12.67
C PRO A 206 -1.23 -9.09 -11.44
N LEU A 207 -0.62 -8.02 -10.95
CA LEU A 207 -1.17 -7.18 -9.87
C LEU A 207 -2.41 -6.40 -10.30
N ILE A 208 -2.60 -6.22 -11.61
CA ILE A 208 -3.79 -5.58 -12.18
C ILE A 208 -4.90 -6.63 -12.27
N GLU A 209 -5.86 -6.58 -11.34
CA GLU A 209 -6.95 -7.56 -11.28
C GLU A 209 -8.07 -7.30 -12.30
N VAL A 210 -8.19 -6.07 -12.76
CA VAL A 210 -9.25 -5.62 -13.69
C VAL A 210 -8.64 -4.83 -14.85
N SER A 211 -9.39 -4.69 -15.95
CA SER A 211 -8.94 -3.86 -17.05
C SER A 211 -8.70 -2.42 -16.60
N ILE A 212 -7.65 -1.82 -17.14
CA ILE A 212 -7.34 -0.39 -16.97
C ILE A 212 -8.26 0.51 -17.79
N ASP A 213 -9.13 -0.08 -18.61
CA ASP A 213 -10.10 0.66 -19.42
C ASP A 213 -11.02 1.48 -18.53
N GLY A 214 -11.14 2.76 -18.82
CA GLY A 214 -11.95 3.69 -18.04
C GLY A 214 -11.23 4.33 -16.85
N ALA A 215 -9.92 4.12 -16.69
CA ALA A 215 -9.13 4.86 -15.71
C ALA A 215 -9.23 6.37 -15.96
N LYS A 216 -9.55 7.13 -14.90
CA LYS A 216 -9.72 8.59 -14.97
C LYS A 216 -8.42 9.36 -14.82
N GLY A 217 -7.43 8.76 -14.13
CA GLY A 217 -6.11 9.33 -13.89
C GLY A 217 -5.05 8.24 -13.99
N VAL A 218 -3.89 8.60 -14.47
CA VAL A 218 -2.73 7.72 -14.57
C VAL A 218 -1.51 8.46 -14.06
N LEU A 219 -0.80 7.83 -13.12
CA LEU A 219 0.51 8.29 -12.65
C LEU A 219 1.58 7.38 -13.25
N PHE A 220 2.55 7.98 -13.91
CA PHE A 220 3.70 7.28 -14.45
C PHE A 220 4.96 7.68 -13.71
N ASN A 221 5.69 6.71 -13.21
CA ASN A 221 7.06 6.87 -12.76
C ASN A 221 7.99 6.09 -13.70
N VAL A 222 8.93 6.79 -14.34
CA VAL A 222 9.94 6.18 -15.21
C VAL A 222 11.31 6.49 -14.64
N THR A 223 11.99 5.46 -14.16
CA THR A 223 13.35 5.56 -13.64
C THR A 223 14.31 4.82 -14.58
N GLY A 224 15.38 5.48 -14.97
CA GLY A 224 16.40 4.91 -15.84
C GLY A 224 17.79 5.44 -15.54
N GLY A 225 18.81 4.80 -16.12
CA GLY A 225 20.19 5.26 -16.02
C GLY A 225 20.47 6.49 -16.88
N TYR A 226 21.69 7.03 -16.77
CA TYR A 226 22.16 8.19 -17.58
C TYR A 226 22.20 7.92 -19.09
N ASP A 227 22.05 6.67 -19.48
CA ASP A 227 22.01 6.16 -20.86
C ASP A 227 20.59 6.13 -21.45
N MET A 228 19.59 6.68 -20.74
CA MET A 228 18.21 6.75 -21.23
C MET A 228 18.10 7.70 -22.42
N LEU A 229 17.59 7.18 -23.53
CA LEU A 229 17.41 7.96 -24.76
C LEU A 229 16.11 8.79 -24.68
N TRP A 230 16.12 9.97 -25.31
CA TRP A 230 14.95 10.84 -25.38
C TRP A 230 13.72 10.16 -26.01
N GLN A 231 13.93 9.26 -26.97
CA GLN A 231 12.88 8.48 -27.62
C GLN A 231 12.16 7.52 -26.64
N GLU A 232 12.90 7.00 -25.65
CA GLU A 232 12.32 6.16 -24.59
C GLU A 232 11.39 6.96 -23.67
N HIS A 233 11.54 8.28 -23.67
CA HIS A 233 10.72 9.21 -22.88
C HIS A 233 9.41 9.61 -23.59
N ILE A 234 9.35 9.54 -24.92
CA ILE A 234 8.19 9.98 -25.74
C ILE A 234 7.08 8.92 -25.84
N MET A 235 7.33 7.66 -25.50
CA MET A 235 6.28 6.62 -25.54
C MET A 235 5.15 6.82 -24.51
N ARG A 236 4.89 8.08 -24.16
CA ARG A 236 3.81 8.52 -23.26
C ARG A 236 2.49 8.84 -23.97
N ARG A 237 2.37 8.57 -25.28
CA ARG A 237 1.15 8.87 -26.03
C ARG A 237 0.38 7.62 -26.40
#